data_893787764b86d5f36c16da5fc8298e37
#
_entry.id   893787764b86d5f36c16da5fc8298e37
#
_cell.length_a   1.000
_cell.length_b   1.000
_cell.length_c   1.000
_cell.angle_alpha   90.00
_cell.angle_beta   90.00
_cell.angle_gamma   90.00
#
_symmetry.space_group_name_H-M   'P 1'
#
loop_
_entity.id
_entity.type
_entity.pdbx_description
1 polymer ?
#
loop_
_entity_poly.entity_id
_entity_poly.type
_entity_poly.pdbx_seq_one_letter_code
_entity_poly.pdbx_strand_id
1 'polypeptide(L)'
;MPFGESYAVLPPDEELYLDVRERMEKEMKKWVDILNEKIAAGELPKITFTYILQEGLPEEEIINYSKKMHPMAIVMGTRGASQKDIDLIGSVTAEVIDGCKTPVFAIPDQAPPKYLSEMKKLGFLTNFREREFIAFDRMMKFIGKYPIKVYLVHVNKKEDMWNEIKLAGIRNFLEKKYPSLETDYKLIDKVDE
;
A
#
# COMPACT_ATOMS: atom_id res chain seq x y z
N MET A 1 -30.04 -8.79 40.21
CA MET A 1 -29.66 -8.98 38.81
C MET A 1 -30.29 -7.84 38.05
N PRO A 2 -29.55 -6.82 37.59
CA PRO A 2 -30.13 -5.80 36.72
C PRO A 2 -30.09 -6.34 35.29
N PHE A 3 -31.23 -6.16 34.63
CA PHE A 3 -31.52 -6.51 33.27
C PHE A 3 -30.55 -5.79 32.31
N GLY A 4 -29.88 -6.59 31.43
CA GLY A 4 -29.14 -6.00 30.33
C GLY A 4 -30.05 -5.23 29.40
N GLU A 5 -29.81 -3.93 29.25
CA GLU A 5 -30.43 -3.12 28.21
C GLU A 5 -29.91 -3.65 26.85
N SER A 6 -30.81 -4.33 26.17
CA SER A 6 -30.65 -4.63 24.75
C SER A 6 -30.76 -3.31 24.00
N TYR A 7 -29.64 -2.75 23.58
CA TYR A 7 -29.64 -1.65 22.61
C TYR A 7 -30.22 -2.18 21.30
N ALA A 8 -31.50 -1.88 21.05
CA ALA A 8 -32.10 -2.10 19.75
C ALA A 8 -31.34 -1.20 18.77
N VAL A 9 -30.57 -1.81 17.88
CA VAL A 9 -30.03 -1.10 16.72
C VAL A 9 -31.24 -0.74 15.86
N LEU A 10 -31.65 0.51 15.92
CA LEU A 10 -32.68 1.02 15.02
C LEU A 10 -32.15 0.88 13.58
N PRO A 11 -32.98 0.41 12.64
CA PRO A 11 -32.61 0.44 11.24
C PRO A 11 -32.28 1.89 10.87
N PRO A 12 -31.21 2.13 10.08
CA PRO A 12 -30.91 3.47 9.62
C PRO A 12 -32.13 4.03 8.93
N ASP A 13 -32.42 5.30 9.18
CA ASP A 13 -33.48 6.04 8.50
C ASP A 13 -33.20 5.93 7.00
N GLU A 14 -34.11 5.31 6.26
CA GLU A 14 -33.94 4.99 4.84
C GLU A 14 -33.71 6.27 4.02
N GLU A 15 -34.30 7.37 4.43
CA GLU A 15 -34.13 8.68 3.81
C GLU A 15 -32.72 9.23 4.03
N LEU A 16 -32.18 9.12 5.26
CA LEU A 16 -30.82 9.53 5.59
C LEU A 16 -29.79 8.69 4.82
N TYR A 17 -30.02 7.39 4.70
CA TYR A 17 -29.18 6.49 3.95
C TYR A 17 -29.10 6.88 2.46
N LEU A 18 -30.26 7.13 1.84
CA LEU A 18 -30.34 7.53 0.43
C LEU A 18 -29.63 8.88 0.18
N ASP A 19 -29.79 9.86 1.09
CA ASP A 19 -29.11 11.16 1.01
C ASP A 19 -27.59 11.02 1.09
N VAL A 20 -27.09 10.21 2.03
CA VAL A 20 -25.65 9.95 2.17
C VAL A 20 -25.11 9.27 0.91
N ARG A 21 -25.79 8.27 0.39
CA ARG A 21 -25.41 7.57 -0.83
C ARG A 21 -25.35 8.50 -2.04
N GLU A 22 -26.39 9.29 -2.25
CA GLU A 22 -26.44 10.25 -3.36
C GLU A 22 -25.32 11.28 -3.29
N ARG A 23 -24.99 11.76 -2.09
CA ARG A 23 -23.87 12.68 -1.85
C ARG A 23 -22.53 12.02 -2.20
N MET A 24 -22.31 10.77 -1.78
CA MET A 24 -21.10 10.03 -2.12
C MET A 24 -20.97 9.78 -3.63
N GLU A 25 -22.07 9.44 -4.30
CA GLU A 25 -22.09 9.26 -5.76
C GLU A 25 -21.73 10.57 -6.49
N LYS A 26 -22.25 11.69 -6.05
CA LYS A 26 -21.89 13.01 -6.60
C LYS A 26 -20.41 13.34 -6.42
N GLU A 27 -19.85 13.05 -5.23
CA GLU A 27 -18.43 13.26 -4.97
C GLU A 27 -17.56 12.37 -5.87
N MET A 28 -17.88 11.08 -6.00
CA MET A 28 -17.13 10.15 -6.84
C MET A 28 -17.20 10.57 -8.32
N LYS A 29 -18.35 11.00 -8.81
CA LYS A 29 -18.52 11.51 -10.17
C LYS A 29 -17.65 12.74 -10.41
N LYS A 30 -17.64 13.69 -9.48
CA LYS A 30 -16.77 14.87 -9.54
C LYS A 30 -15.28 14.50 -9.68
N TRP A 31 -14.81 13.49 -8.91
CA TRP A 31 -13.43 13.01 -9.03
C TRP A 31 -13.14 12.39 -10.40
N VAL A 32 -14.09 11.62 -10.94
CA VAL A 32 -13.96 11.04 -12.30
C VAL A 32 -13.89 12.14 -13.35
N ASP A 33 -14.70 13.19 -13.23
CA ASP A 33 -14.69 14.33 -14.16
C ASP A 33 -13.34 15.06 -14.12
N ILE A 34 -12.80 15.35 -12.92
CA ILE A 34 -11.45 15.95 -12.75
C ILE A 34 -10.36 15.09 -13.40
N LEU A 35 -10.41 13.77 -13.22
CA LEU A 35 -9.43 12.87 -13.82
C LEU A 35 -9.54 12.84 -15.36
N ASN A 36 -10.76 12.87 -15.91
CA ASN A 36 -10.99 12.92 -17.35
C ASN A 36 -10.48 14.26 -17.95
N GLU A 37 -10.68 15.38 -17.25
CA GLU A 37 -10.11 16.67 -17.65
C GLU A 37 -8.57 16.61 -17.71
N LYS A 38 -7.92 16.02 -16.72
CA LYS A 38 -6.47 15.83 -16.71
C LYS A 38 -5.96 14.93 -17.83
N ILE A 39 -6.72 13.89 -18.21
CA ILE A 39 -6.41 13.05 -19.37
C ILE A 39 -6.56 13.88 -20.66
N ALA A 40 -7.61 14.67 -20.79
CA ALA A 40 -7.85 15.51 -21.96
C ALA A 40 -6.76 16.58 -22.12
N ALA A 41 -6.26 17.12 -21.00
CA ALA A 41 -5.14 18.07 -20.97
C ALA A 41 -3.76 17.41 -21.23
N GLY A 42 -3.68 16.08 -21.32
CA GLY A 42 -2.42 15.35 -21.50
C GLY A 42 -1.56 15.24 -20.22
N GLU A 43 -2.10 15.62 -19.06
CA GLU A 43 -1.43 15.50 -17.77
C GLU A 43 -1.39 14.06 -17.27
N LEU A 44 -2.38 13.26 -17.65
CA LEU A 44 -2.48 11.84 -17.32
C LEU A 44 -2.54 10.99 -18.60
N PRO A 45 -2.04 9.75 -18.53
CA PRO A 45 -2.19 8.80 -19.64
C PRO A 45 -3.67 8.44 -19.84
N LYS A 46 -4.01 8.00 -21.07
CA LYS A 46 -5.38 7.56 -21.39
C LYS A 46 -5.71 6.27 -20.64
N ILE A 47 -6.48 6.37 -19.58
CA ILE A 47 -6.96 5.27 -18.73
C ILE A 47 -8.46 5.38 -18.51
N THR A 48 -9.11 4.25 -18.20
CA THR A 48 -10.54 4.20 -17.88
C THR A 48 -10.72 4.15 -16.36
N PHE A 49 -11.58 5.00 -15.85
CA PHE A 49 -11.97 5.03 -14.43
C PHE A 49 -13.36 4.47 -14.24
N THR A 50 -13.53 3.66 -13.21
CA THR A 50 -14.82 3.25 -12.68
C THR A 50 -14.80 3.49 -11.18
N TYR A 51 -15.96 3.80 -10.59
CA TYR A 51 -16.10 3.87 -9.14
C TYR A 51 -17.13 2.88 -8.66
N ILE A 52 -16.96 2.47 -7.41
CA ILE A 52 -17.87 1.53 -6.74
C ILE A 52 -18.09 2.07 -5.33
N LEU A 53 -19.34 2.10 -4.90
CA LEU A 53 -19.71 2.37 -3.53
C LEU A 53 -20.10 1.05 -2.89
N GLN A 54 -19.42 0.71 -1.80
CA GLN A 54 -19.67 -0.51 -1.02
C GLN A 54 -20.08 -0.10 0.40
N GLU A 55 -20.95 -0.91 0.99
CA GLU A 55 -21.39 -0.78 2.37
C GLU A 55 -20.70 -1.84 3.21
N GLY A 56 -20.29 -1.49 4.40
CA GLY A 56 -19.64 -2.41 5.32
C GLY A 56 -18.39 -1.81 5.96
N LEU A 57 -17.56 -2.68 6.54
CA LEU A 57 -16.27 -2.30 7.08
C LEU A 57 -15.28 -2.09 5.93
N PRO A 58 -14.65 -0.91 5.83
CA PRO A 58 -13.81 -0.56 4.67
C PRO A 58 -12.71 -1.59 4.38
N GLU A 59 -12.04 -2.09 5.42
CA GLU A 59 -10.98 -3.10 5.28
C GLU A 59 -11.50 -4.41 4.71
N GLU A 60 -12.65 -4.88 5.20
CA GLU A 60 -13.27 -6.13 4.73
C GLU A 60 -13.70 -6.01 3.27
N GLU A 61 -14.36 -4.91 2.91
CA GLU A 61 -14.84 -4.68 1.56
C GLU A 61 -13.70 -4.54 0.54
N ILE A 62 -12.61 -3.84 0.91
CA ILE A 62 -11.41 -3.72 0.06
C ILE A 62 -10.78 -5.10 -0.14
N ILE A 63 -10.62 -5.89 0.94
CA ILE A 63 -10.05 -7.24 0.87
C ILE A 63 -10.92 -8.17 0.01
N ASN A 64 -12.25 -8.16 0.22
CA ASN A 64 -13.18 -8.99 -0.53
C ASN A 64 -13.23 -8.60 -2.02
N TYR A 65 -13.23 -7.31 -2.29
CA TYR A 65 -13.19 -6.81 -3.66
C TYR A 65 -11.88 -7.16 -4.37
N SER A 66 -10.75 -7.06 -3.66
CA SER A 66 -9.44 -7.46 -4.19
C SER A 66 -9.36 -8.95 -4.54
N LYS A 67 -9.99 -9.82 -3.72
CA LYS A 67 -10.09 -11.25 -4.01
C LYS A 67 -10.93 -11.55 -5.25
N LYS A 68 -11.97 -10.76 -5.49
CA LYS A 68 -12.86 -10.91 -6.64
C LYS A 68 -12.25 -10.39 -7.94
N MET A 69 -11.58 -9.23 -7.88
CA MET A 69 -11.08 -8.53 -9.06
C MET A 69 -9.64 -8.89 -9.42
N HIS A 70 -8.89 -9.49 -8.48
CA HIS A 70 -7.46 -9.82 -8.65
C HIS A 70 -6.65 -8.64 -9.23
N PRO A 71 -6.72 -7.45 -8.63
CA PRO A 71 -6.03 -6.28 -9.17
C PRO A 71 -4.51 -6.47 -9.11
N MET A 72 -3.81 -5.76 -9.98
CA MET A 72 -2.35 -5.76 -9.99
C MET A 72 -1.77 -5.12 -8.73
N ALA A 73 -2.42 -4.10 -8.21
CA ALA A 73 -2.08 -3.42 -6.95
C ALA A 73 -3.30 -2.73 -6.35
N ILE A 74 -3.23 -2.48 -5.05
CA ILE A 74 -4.13 -1.61 -4.29
C ILE A 74 -3.34 -0.35 -3.93
N VAL A 75 -3.91 0.83 -4.12
CA VAL A 75 -3.31 2.10 -3.72
C VAL A 75 -4.21 2.74 -2.66
N MET A 76 -3.65 3.09 -1.52
CA MET A 76 -4.37 3.66 -0.39
C MET A 76 -3.61 4.82 0.23
N GLY A 77 -4.33 5.79 0.79
CA GLY A 77 -3.74 6.75 1.72
C GLY A 77 -3.35 6.06 3.04
N THR A 78 -2.35 6.58 3.74
CA THR A 78 -1.97 6.03 5.05
C THR A 78 -2.84 6.54 6.19
N ARG A 79 -3.63 7.60 5.98
CA ARG A 79 -4.50 8.21 6.98
C ARG A 79 -5.89 8.48 6.41
N GLY A 80 -6.92 8.31 7.24
CA GLY A 80 -8.26 8.81 6.98
C GLY A 80 -8.40 10.28 7.40
N ALA A 81 -9.47 10.95 6.94
CA ALA A 81 -9.72 12.37 7.18
C ALA A 81 -9.85 12.77 8.67
N SER A 82 -10.03 11.81 9.58
CA SER A 82 -10.31 12.05 11.01
C SER A 82 -9.13 11.84 11.97
N GLN A 83 -8.00 11.32 11.52
CA GLN A 83 -6.88 11.01 12.41
C GLN A 83 -5.88 12.16 12.49
N LYS A 84 -5.83 12.78 13.67
CA LYS A 84 -4.84 13.79 14.06
C LYS A 84 -3.58 13.19 14.72
N ASP A 85 -3.55 11.87 14.93
CA ASP A 85 -2.54 11.22 15.73
C ASP A 85 -1.33 10.76 14.91
N ILE A 86 -0.23 10.62 15.63
CA ILE A 86 1.17 10.42 15.20
C ILE A 86 1.38 9.07 14.47
N ASP A 87 0.38 8.20 14.40
CA ASP A 87 0.50 6.89 13.75
C ASP A 87 0.74 7.04 12.24
N LEU A 88 1.83 6.45 11.79
CA LEU A 88 2.29 6.51 10.39
C LEU A 88 1.34 5.83 9.42
N ILE A 89 0.52 4.88 9.88
CA ILE A 89 -0.43 4.09 9.07
C ILE A 89 -1.75 3.96 9.83
N GLY A 90 -2.88 4.31 9.19
CA GLY A 90 -4.21 4.12 9.74
C GLY A 90 -4.62 2.64 9.84
N SER A 91 -5.55 2.32 10.74
CA SER A 91 -6.02 0.95 10.99
C SER A 91 -6.49 0.24 9.72
N VAL A 92 -7.36 0.87 8.94
CA VAL A 92 -7.86 0.30 7.68
C VAL A 92 -6.72 -0.08 6.72
N THR A 93 -5.73 0.79 6.55
CA THR A 93 -4.59 0.49 5.67
C THR A 93 -3.74 -0.64 6.23
N ALA A 94 -3.51 -0.68 7.54
CA ALA A 94 -2.76 -1.76 8.20
C ALA A 94 -3.48 -3.11 8.03
N GLU A 95 -4.79 -3.17 8.25
CA GLU A 95 -5.59 -4.38 8.11
C GLU A 95 -5.66 -4.87 6.66
N VAL A 96 -5.75 -3.95 5.69
CA VAL A 96 -5.68 -4.32 4.26
C VAL A 96 -4.31 -4.88 3.90
N ILE A 97 -3.21 -4.31 4.41
CA ILE A 97 -1.85 -4.83 4.18
C ILE A 97 -1.72 -6.25 4.74
N ASP A 98 -2.23 -6.51 5.93
CA ASP A 98 -2.15 -7.83 6.56
C ASP A 98 -3.08 -8.86 5.91
N GLY A 99 -4.27 -8.44 5.48
CA GLY A 99 -5.32 -9.32 4.94
C GLY A 99 -5.22 -9.60 3.45
N CYS A 100 -4.51 -8.76 2.67
CA CYS A 100 -4.41 -8.89 1.22
C CYS A 100 -3.19 -9.68 0.74
N LYS A 101 -3.41 -10.47 -0.34
CA LYS A 101 -2.30 -11.05 -1.12
C LYS A 101 -1.82 -10.14 -2.26
N THR A 102 -2.61 -9.13 -2.58
CA THR A 102 -2.30 -8.12 -3.59
C THR A 102 -1.31 -7.11 -3.01
N PRO A 103 -0.31 -6.65 -3.79
CA PRO A 103 0.57 -5.58 -3.35
C PRO A 103 -0.21 -4.32 -2.99
N VAL A 104 0.11 -3.72 -1.84
CA VAL A 104 -0.52 -2.47 -1.36
C VAL A 104 0.52 -1.35 -1.39
N PHE A 105 0.17 -0.25 -2.06
CA PHE A 105 0.93 1.00 -2.03
C PHE A 105 0.27 1.94 -1.03
N ALA A 106 0.88 2.10 0.12
CA ALA A 106 0.44 3.04 1.15
C ALA A 106 1.10 4.41 0.90
N ILE A 107 0.31 5.41 0.56
CA ILE A 107 0.78 6.74 0.19
C ILE A 107 0.54 7.71 1.34
N PRO A 108 1.59 8.26 1.97
CA PRO A 108 1.44 9.27 3.02
C PRO A 108 0.87 10.59 2.48
N ASP A 109 0.03 11.28 3.26
CA ASP A 109 -0.56 12.58 2.90
C ASP A 109 0.49 13.64 2.54
N GLN A 110 1.63 13.58 3.23
CA GLN A 110 2.73 14.52 3.03
C GLN A 110 3.72 14.05 1.95
N ALA A 111 3.45 12.93 1.28
CA ALA A 111 4.30 12.50 0.18
C ALA A 111 4.24 13.54 -0.94
N PRO A 112 5.39 14.09 -1.36
CA PRO A 112 5.37 15.01 -2.50
C PRO A 112 4.88 14.27 -3.73
N PRO A 113 4.04 14.92 -4.57
CA PRO A 113 3.60 14.32 -5.81
C PRO A 113 4.83 14.07 -6.71
N LYS A 114 5.18 12.80 -6.87
CA LYS A 114 6.29 12.37 -7.73
C LYS A 114 5.85 11.20 -8.57
N TYR A 115 6.21 11.24 -9.83
CA TYR A 115 6.06 10.08 -10.70
C TYR A 115 7.08 8.99 -10.33
N LEU A 116 6.74 7.73 -10.55
CA LEU A 116 7.68 6.61 -10.34
C LEU A 116 9.00 6.79 -11.12
N SER A 117 8.93 7.46 -12.28
CA SER A 117 10.11 7.80 -13.09
C SER A 117 11.08 8.77 -12.42
N GLU A 118 10.63 9.53 -11.42
CA GLU A 118 11.45 10.48 -10.67
C GLU A 118 12.07 9.86 -9.42
N MET A 119 11.61 8.68 -9.04
CA MET A 119 12.14 7.95 -7.89
C MET A 119 13.53 7.42 -8.22
N LYS A 120 14.50 7.78 -7.40
CA LYS A 120 15.91 7.38 -7.57
C LYS A 120 16.34 6.26 -6.63
N LYS A 121 15.65 6.11 -5.51
CA LYS A 121 16.05 5.23 -4.43
C LYS A 121 14.84 4.49 -3.88
N LEU A 122 15.02 3.22 -3.60
CA LEU A 122 14.04 2.36 -2.95
C LEU A 122 14.71 1.65 -1.76
N GLY A 123 14.12 1.75 -0.58
CA GLY A 123 14.52 0.95 0.57
C GLY A 123 13.72 -0.36 0.60
N PHE A 124 14.41 -1.48 0.64
CA PHE A 124 13.81 -2.80 0.82
C PHE A 124 14.29 -3.40 2.14
N LEU A 125 13.39 -3.42 3.12
CA LEU A 125 13.66 -4.01 4.43
C LEU A 125 13.46 -5.53 4.37
N THR A 126 14.41 -6.29 4.89
CA THR A 126 14.37 -7.75 4.82
C THR A 126 14.86 -8.41 6.10
N ASN A 127 14.22 -9.52 6.47
CA ASN A 127 14.70 -10.46 7.48
C ASN A 127 15.23 -11.75 6.83
N PHE A 128 15.58 -11.68 5.56
CA PHE A 128 16.10 -12.79 4.75
C PHE A 128 15.14 -13.98 4.61
N ARG A 129 13.81 -13.71 4.61
CA ARG A 129 12.78 -14.72 4.42
C ARG A 129 12.42 -14.86 2.95
N GLU A 130 12.21 -16.08 2.50
CA GLU A 130 11.86 -16.38 1.10
C GLU A 130 10.67 -15.55 0.60
N ARG A 131 9.61 -15.43 1.41
CA ARG A 131 8.40 -14.66 1.06
C ARG A 131 8.68 -13.19 0.73
N GLU A 132 9.71 -12.61 1.33
CA GLU A 132 10.09 -11.21 1.08
C GLU A 132 10.70 -11.06 -0.32
N PHE A 133 11.45 -12.05 -0.79
CA PHE A 133 12.00 -12.05 -2.14
C PHE A 133 10.94 -12.34 -3.20
N ILE A 134 9.90 -13.11 -2.88
CA ILE A 134 8.71 -13.23 -3.74
C ILE A 134 8.01 -11.87 -3.86
N ALA A 135 7.89 -11.10 -2.76
CA ALA A 135 7.36 -9.75 -2.79
C ALA A 135 8.27 -8.80 -3.58
N PHE A 136 9.59 -8.91 -3.42
CA PHE A 136 10.57 -8.18 -4.21
C PHE A 136 10.39 -8.42 -5.72
N ASP A 137 10.27 -9.68 -6.14
CA ASP A 137 10.04 -10.03 -7.54
C ASP A 137 8.74 -9.40 -8.10
N ARG A 138 7.69 -9.39 -7.29
CA ARG A 138 6.43 -8.73 -7.66
C ARG A 138 6.62 -7.22 -7.79
N MET A 139 7.31 -6.59 -6.85
CA MET A 139 7.62 -5.17 -6.87
C MET A 139 8.45 -4.80 -8.12
N MET A 140 9.43 -5.62 -8.49
CA MET A 140 10.26 -5.39 -9.68
C MET A 140 9.46 -5.38 -10.98
N LYS A 141 8.29 -6.02 -11.05
CA LYS A 141 7.39 -5.92 -12.21
C LYS A 141 6.83 -4.51 -12.41
N PHE A 142 6.67 -3.74 -11.32
CA PHE A 142 6.19 -2.36 -11.37
C PHE A 142 7.33 -1.36 -11.62
N ILE A 143 8.43 -1.53 -10.90
CA ILE A 143 9.48 -0.52 -10.84
C ILE A 143 10.72 -0.85 -11.67
N GLY A 144 10.91 -2.10 -12.09
CA GLY A 144 12.15 -2.58 -12.72
C GLY A 144 12.50 -1.91 -14.06
N LYS A 145 11.55 -1.19 -14.67
CA LYS A 145 11.79 -0.39 -15.88
C LYS A 145 12.35 1.01 -15.61
N TYR A 146 12.35 1.44 -14.34
CA TYR A 146 12.84 2.75 -13.94
C TYR A 146 14.28 2.66 -13.42
N PRO A 147 15.11 3.69 -13.58
CA PRO A 147 16.49 3.72 -13.10
C PRO A 147 16.53 3.97 -11.58
N ILE A 148 16.09 2.99 -10.82
CA ILE A 148 15.99 3.05 -9.35
C ILE A 148 17.09 2.21 -8.75
N LYS A 149 17.86 2.81 -7.82
CA LYS A 149 18.79 2.08 -6.96
C LYS A 149 18.05 1.49 -5.77
N VAL A 150 18.22 0.19 -5.53
CA VAL A 150 17.59 -0.52 -4.42
C VAL A 150 18.58 -0.69 -3.26
N TYR A 151 18.19 -0.24 -2.09
CA TYR A 151 18.93 -0.43 -0.84
C TYR A 151 18.27 -1.57 -0.06
N LEU A 152 18.94 -2.71 0.01
CA LEU A 152 18.52 -3.80 0.88
C LEU A 152 19.02 -3.54 2.29
N VAL A 153 18.10 -3.45 3.23
CA VAL A 153 18.38 -3.09 4.62
C VAL A 153 17.94 -4.22 5.54
N HIS A 154 18.84 -4.67 6.39
CA HIS A 154 18.55 -5.59 7.48
C HIS A 154 18.99 -4.99 8.81
N VAL A 155 18.13 -5.12 9.83
CA VAL A 155 18.46 -4.70 11.19
C VAL A 155 18.86 -5.92 12.00
N ASN A 156 20.13 -5.98 12.38
CA ASN A 156 20.65 -7.02 13.25
C ASN A 156 20.14 -6.83 14.68
N LYS A 157 19.64 -7.89 15.29
CA LYS A 157 19.33 -7.89 16.72
C LYS A 157 20.58 -8.16 17.57
N LYS A 158 21.51 -8.91 17.02
CA LYS A 158 22.86 -9.23 17.54
C LYS A 158 23.76 -9.45 16.35
N GLU A 159 25.08 -9.23 16.50
CA GLU A 159 26.06 -9.66 15.53
C GLU A 159 25.87 -11.16 15.22
N ASP A 160 25.60 -11.46 13.96
CA ASP A 160 25.33 -12.81 13.49
C ASP A 160 26.01 -13.02 12.13
N MET A 161 27.05 -13.81 12.16
CA MET A 161 27.80 -14.20 10.96
C MET A 161 26.89 -14.79 9.86
N TRP A 162 25.77 -15.42 10.25
CA TRP A 162 24.81 -15.95 9.30
C TRP A 162 24.12 -14.85 8.49
N ASN A 163 23.96 -13.66 9.06
CA ASN A 163 23.38 -12.54 8.33
C ASN A 163 24.31 -12.03 7.22
N GLU A 164 25.61 -12.04 7.44
CA GLU A 164 26.59 -11.73 6.40
C GLU A 164 26.61 -12.79 5.28
N ILE A 165 26.55 -14.06 5.65
CA ILE A 165 26.50 -15.17 4.69
C ILE A 165 25.22 -15.09 3.85
N LYS A 166 24.06 -14.85 4.48
CA LYS A 166 22.79 -14.66 3.78
C LYS A 166 22.84 -13.47 2.84
N LEU A 167 23.40 -12.35 3.32
CA LEU A 167 23.53 -11.13 2.52
C LEU A 167 24.40 -11.35 1.29
N ALA A 168 25.53 -12.03 1.44
CA ALA A 168 26.40 -12.40 0.32
C ALA A 168 25.67 -13.30 -0.70
N GLY A 169 24.90 -14.27 -0.21
CA GLY A 169 24.07 -15.15 -1.05
C GLY A 169 23.00 -14.37 -1.82
N ILE A 170 22.32 -13.45 -1.16
CA ILE A 170 21.29 -12.59 -1.77
C ILE A 170 21.90 -11.66 -2.82
N ARG A 171 23.06 -11.06 -2.53
CA ARG A 171 23.78 -10.23 -3.49
C ARG A 171 24.04 -11.02 -4.78
N ASN A 172 24.66 -12.18 -4.68
CA ASN A 172 24.93 -13.02 -5.84
C ASN A 172 23.64 -13.44 -6.60
N PHE A 173 22.56 -13.73 -5.87
CA PHE A 173 21.26 -14.06 -6.46
C PHE A 173 20.68 -12.88 -7.25
N LEU A 174 20.67 -11.68 -6.66
CA LEU A 174 20.09 -10.48 -7.30
C LEU A 174 20.94 -10.03 -8.51
N GLU A 175 22.26 -10.06 -8.41
CA GLU A 175 23.15 -9.74 -9.52
C GLU A 175 22.94 -10.67 -10.73
N LYS A 176 22.66 -11.96 -10.48
CA LYS A 176 22.34 -12.91 -11.55
C LYS A 176 20.93 -12.72 -12.12
N LYS A 177 19.94 -12.46 -11.26
CA LYS A 177 18.54 -12.36 -11.67
C LYS A 177 18.19 -11.01 -12.28
N TYR A 178 18.82 -9.95 -11.80
CA TYR A 178 18.59 -8.57 -12.21
C TYR A 178 19.92 -7.86 -12.53
N PRO A 179 20.61 -8.23 -13.60
CA PRO A 179 21.98 -7.76 -13.87
C PRO A 179 22.09 -6.25 -14.11
N SER A 180 20.99 -5.60 -14.50
CA SER A 180 20.91 -4.14 -14.70
C SER A 180 20.44 -3.37 -13.46
N LEU A 181 20.09 -4.07 -12.36
CA LEU A 181 19.61 -3.43 -11.15
C LEU A 181 20.78 -2.94 -10.31
N GLU A 182 20.83 -1.64 -10.07
CA GLU A 182 21.78 -1.09 -9.11
C GLU A 182 21.31 -1.38 -7.68
N THR A 183 22.11 -2.14 -6.94
CA THR A 183 21.80 -2.53 -5.56
C THR A 183 22.88 -2.06 -4.60
N ASP A 184 22.46 -1.72 -3.38
CA ASP A 184 23.32 -1.49 -2.24
C ASP A 184 22.81 -2.27 -1.04
N TYR A 185 23.67 -2.58 -0.08
CA TYR A 185 23.35 -3.49 1.02
C TYR A 185 23.79 -2.87 2.34
N LYS A 186 22.90 -2.84 3.31
CA LYS A 186 23.17 -2.26 4.60
C LYS A 186 22.71 -3.18 5.74
N LEU A 187 23.63 -3.59 6.56
CA LEU A 187 23.38 -4.15 7.89
C LEU A 187 23.38 -2.99 8.89
N ILE A 188 22.35 -2.91 9.71
CA ILE A 188 22.22 -1.91 10.77
C ILE A 188 22.19 -2.67 12.07
N ASP A 189 23.15 -2.42 12.93
CA ASP A 189 23.14 -3.00 14.27
C ASP A 189 22.17 -2.20 15.14
N LYS A 190 21.35 -2.91 15.90
CA LYS A 190 20.48 -2.27 16.87
C LYS A 190 21.37 -1.71 17.97
N VAL A 191 21.40 -0.38 18.09
CA VAL A 191 21.99 0.28 19.26
C VAL A 191 21.04 0.00 20.40
N ASP A 192 21.48 -0.73 21.42
CA ASP A 192 20.74 -0.87 22.67
C ASP A 192 20.68 0.51 23.32
N GLU A 193 19.44 1.03 23.50
CA GLU A 193 19.15 2.21 24.30
C GLU A 193 19.27 1.91 25.79
#